data_6b70fe4876a94bc78ebdfe1718d1bd23
#
_entry.id   6b70fe4876a94bc78ebdfe1718d1bd23
#
_cell.length_a   1.000
_cell.length_b   1.000
_cell.length_c   1.000
_cell.angle_alpha   90.00
_cell.angle_beta   90.00
_cell.angle_gamma   90.00
#
_symmetry.space_group_name_H-M   'P 1'
#
loop_
_entity.id
_entity.type
_entity.pdbx_description
1 polymer ?
#
loop_
_entity_poly.entity_id
_entity_poly.type
_entity_poly.pdbx_seq_one_letter_code
_entity_poly.pdbx_strand_id
1 'polypeptide(L)'
;MPTFTKYGIYLGLGLIITSFVCYFISPRFFLTWGSWIGFILYIIMMVMAVKEEKFNLGSISFKGAFGQSWLTYVVGTLIATIFAYIMMHFIDPTLMDMAIEIAKEAIEKMSGFLGEDAVEKALEAIDKQDTYSVFGFVKDYFIRLIFPGAIIALIIAAIMKNKSADAEPDFL
;
A
#
# COMPACT_ATOMS: atom_id res chain seq x y z
N MET A 1 18.75 -7.69 12.43
CA MET A 1 17.61 -7.62 11.48
C MET A 1 17.64 -6.22 10.85
N PRO A 2 17.59 -6.08 9.53
CA PRO A 2 17.60 -4.77 8.88
C PRO A 2 16.43 -3.90 9.35
N THR A 3 16.63 -2.59 9.43
CA THR A 3 15.63 -1.64 9.95
C THR A 3 14.34 -1.67 9.13
N PHE A 4 14.44 -1.71 7.80
CA PHE A 4 13.27 -1.80 6.92
C PHE A 4 12.45 -3.08 7.15
N THR A 5 13.09 -4.22 7.46
CA THR A 5 12.38 -5.48 7.73
C THR A 5 11.59 -5.38 9.03
N LYS A 6 12.21 -4.83 10.08
CA LYS A 6 11.55 -4.61 11.38
C LYS A 6 10.29 -3.76 11.23
N TYR A 7 10.42 -2.60 10.60
CA TYR A 7 9.28 -1.70 10.38
C TYR A 7 8.29 -2.21 9.35
N GLY A 8 8.75 -2.98 8.37
CA GLY A 8 7.87 -3.67 7.42
C GLY A 8 6.97 -4.71 8.10
N ILE A 9 7.52 -5.49 9.03
CA ILE A 9 6.74 -6.44 9.82
C ILE A 9 5.75 -5.69 10.73
N TYR A 10 6.18 -4.62 11.39
CA TYR A 10 5.27 -3.81 12.24
C TYR A 10 4.15 -3.19 11.39
N LEU A 11 4.47 -2.72 10.20
CA LEU A 11 3.50 -2.23 9.24
C LEU A 11 2.49 -3.32 8.86
N GLY A 12 2.97 -4.49 8.45
CA GLY A 12 2.12 -5.60 8.06
C GLY A 12 1.17 -6.04 9.18
N LEU A 13 1.69 -6.20 10.39
CA LEU A 13 0.88 -6.53 11.57
C LEU A 13 -0.11 -5.43 11.92
N GLY A 14 0.31 -4.17 11.86
CA GLY A 14 -0.57 -3.02 12.08
C GLY A 14 -1.72 -2.97 11.06
N LEU A 15 -1.43 -3.28 9.79
CA LEU A 15 -2.45 -3.36 8.74
C LEU A 15 -3.43 -4.51 8.98
N ILE A 16 -2.96 -5.67 9.43
CA ILE A 16 -3.83 -6.80 9.80
C ILE A 16 -4.76 -6.42 10.94
N ILE A 17 -4.22 -5.83 12.02
CA ILE A 17 -5.02 -5.38 13.16
C ILE A 17 -6.06 -4.34 12.72
N THR A 18 -5.63 -3.35 11.95
CA THR A 18 -6.54 -2.32 11.40
C THR A 18 -7.63 -2.93 10.53
N SER A 19 -7.28 -3.91 9.70
CA SER A 19 -8.24 -4.62 8.85
C SER A 19 -9.30 -5.35 9.68
N PHE A 20 -8.90 -6.05 10.74
CA PHE A 20 -9.85 -6.71 11.64
C PHE A 20 -10.74 -5.70 12.36
N VAL A 21 -10.19 -4.62 12.89
CA VAL A 21 -10.98 -3.58 13.57
C VAL A 21 -12.01 -3.00 12.61
N CYS A 22 -11.62 -2.64 11.39
CA CYS A 22 -12.54 -2.11 10.38
C CYS A 22 -13.60 -3.15 9.97
N TYR A 23 -13.22 -4.41 9.83
CA TYR A 23 -14.13 -5.50 9.46
C TYR A 23 -15.19 -5.76 10.55
N PHE A 24 -14.81 -5.75 11.84
CA PHE A 24 -15.75 -5.90 12.95
C PHE A 24 -16.72 -4.72 13.10
N ILE A 25 -16.36 -3.52 12.64
CA ILE A 25 -17.29 -2.40 12.55
C ILE A 25 -18.31 -2.66 11.44
N SER A 26 -17.84 -2.96 10.23
CA SER A 26 -18.64 -3.36 9.08
C SER A 26 -17.73 -3.85 7.95
N PRO A 27 -18.08 -4.95 7.25
CA PRO A 27 -17.38 -5.37 6.04
C PRO A 27 -17.25 -4.26 4.99
N ARG A 28 -18.30 -3.46 4.80
CA ARG A 28 -18.28 -2.30 3.90
C ARG A 28 -17.31 -1.20 4.38
N PHE A 29 -17.22 -0.95 5.69
CA PHE A 29 -16.27 0.00 6.27
C PHE A 29 -14.82 -0.45 6.04
N PHE A 30 -14.53 -1.74 6.20
CA PHE A 30 -13.24 -2.33 5.89
C PHE A 30 -12.82 -2.07 4.44
N LEU A 31 -13.72 -2.32 3.48
CA LEU A 31 -13.44 -2.15 2.05
C LEU A 31 -13.31 -0.68 1.62
N THR A 32 -13.99 0.26 2.27
CA THR A 32 -14.00 1.67 1.90
C THR A 32 -12.96 2.49 2.67
N TRP A 33 -12.95 2.41 4.00
CA TRP A 33 -12.13 3.25 4.87
C TRP A 33 -10.83 2.60 5.31
N GLY A 34 -10.76 1.25 5.30
CA GLY A 34 -9.55 0.52 5.69
C GLY A 34 -8.33 0.93 4.88
N SER A 35 -8.48 1.22 3.59
CA SER A 35 -7.41 1.69 2.72
C SER A 35 -6.85 3.07 3.14
N TRP A 36 -7.71 4.00 3.55
CA TRP A 36 -7.31 5.34 4.00
C TRP A 36 -6.56 5.31 5.34
N ILE A 37 -7.05 4.50 6.27
CA ILE A 37 -6.37 4.31 7.57
C ILE A 37 -5.02 3.63 7.34
N GLY A 38 -4.97 2.61 6.49
CA GLY A 38 -3.75 1.94 6.08
C GLY A 38 -2.73 2.90 5.45
N PHE A 39 -3.18 3.85 4.64
CA PHE A 39 -2.33 4.86 4.00
C PHE A 39 -1.57 5.72 5.03
N ILE A 40 -2.23 6.15 6.09
CA ILE A 40 -1.59 6.89 7.19
C ILE A 40 -0.53 6.01 7.87
N LEU A 41 -0.85 4.75 8.12
CA LEU A 41 0.07 3.81 8.76
C LEU A 41 1.32 3.54 7.90
N TYR A 42 1.19 3.45 6.57
CA TYR A 42 2.33 3.35 5.65
C TYR A 42 3.29 4.50 5.85
N ILE A 43 2.80 5.74 5.79
CA ILE A 43 3.65 6.93 5.90
C ILE A 43 4.38 6.94 7.25
N ILE A 44 3.67 6.66 8.35
CA ILE A 44 4.26 6.65 9.68
C ILE A 44 5.40 5.64 9.77
N MET A 45 5.19 4.39 9.35
CA MET A 45 6.18 3.33 9.47
C MET A 45 7.38 3.53 8.53
N MET A 46 7.15 4.04 7.31
CA MET A 46 8.21 4.40 6.37
C MET A 46 9.10 5.52 6.95
N VAL A 47 8.50 6.56 7.51
CA VAL A 47 9.24 7.66 8.16
C VAL A 47 10.02 7.17 9.39
N MET A 48 9.42 6.31 10.21
CA MET A 48 10.09 5.74 11.38
C MET A 48 11.28 4.88 10.99
N ALA A 49 11.17 4.07 9.94
CA ALA A 49 12.29 3.27 9.42
C ALA A 49 13.47 4.14 9.00
N VAL A 50 13.21 5.21 8.26
CA VAL A 50 14.26 6.15 7.83
C VAL A 50 14.86 6.90 9.02
N LYS A 51 14.04 7.30 10.00
CA LYS A 51 14.52 7.97 11.22
C LYS A 51 15.47 7.10 12.03
N GLU A 52 15.10 5.85 12.26
CA GLU A 52 15.93 4.92 13.03
C GLU A 52 17.24 4.64 12.28
N GLU A 53 17.19 4.40 10.97
CA GLU A 53 18.40 4.17 10.18
C GLU A 53 19.32 5.38 10.18
N LYS A 54 18.76 6.58 10.01
CA LYS A 54 19.51 7.82 10.10
C LYS A 54 20.15 8.02 11.48
N PHE A 55 19.47 7.63 12.54
CA PHE A 55 20.01 7.69 13.90
C PHE A 55 21.19 6.73 14.08
N ASN A 56 21.08 5.51 13.55
CA ASN A 56 22.10 4.49 13.65
C ASN A 56 23.37 4.83 12.85
N LEU A 57 23.21 5.47 11.69
CA LEU A 57 24.31 5.82 10.79
C LEU A 57 24.86 7.26 11.01
N GLY A 58 24.18 8.08 11.84
CA GLY A 58 24.48 9.50 12.00
C GLY A 58 24.01 10.39 10.86
N SER A 59 24.01 9.87 9.63
CA SER A 59 23.51 10.53 8.42
C SER A 59 22.90 9.53 7.46
N ILE A 60 22.06 10.00 6.53
CA ILE A 60 21.48 9.13 5.49
C ILE A 60 21.46 9.85 4.15
N SER A 61 21.92 9.17 3.09
CA SER A 61 21.86 9.65 1.71
C SER A 61 20.43 9.53 1.16
N PHE A 62 20.15 10.19 0.04
CA PHE A 62 18.86 10.06 -0.64
C PHE A 62 18.56 8.60 -0.99
N LYS A 63 19.52 7.87 -1.55
CA LYS A 63 19.40 6.47 -1.95
C LYS A 63 19.15 5.57 -0.73
N GLY A 64 19.85 5.81 0.38
CA GLY A 64 19.64 5.09 1.64
C GLY A 64 18.24 5.32 2.21
N ALA A 65 17.78 6.57 2.27
CA ALA A 65 16.46 6.92 2.76
C ALA A 65 15.34 6.34 1.86
N PHE A 66 15.52 6.39 0.53
CA PHE A 66 14.59 5.76 -0.42
C PHE A 66 14.53 4.25 -0.20
N GLY A 67 15.68 3.58 -0.13
CA GLY A 67 15.74 2.13 0.08
C GLY A 67 15.06 1.71 1.37
N GLN A 68 15.34 2.38 2.48
CA GLN A 68 14.72 2.08 3.78
C GLN A 68 13.19 2.26 3.76
N SER A 69 12.71 3.38 3.22
CA SER A 69 11.27 3.64 3.15
C SER A 69 10.56 2.69 2.19
N TRP A 70 11.09 2.51 0.97
CA TRP A 70 10.46 1.66 -0.04
C TRP A 70 10.44 0.19 0.36
N LEU A 71 11.55 -0.36 0.89
CA LEU A 71 11.60 -1.75 1.34
C LEU A 71 10.70 -1.98 2.56
N THR A 72 10.54 -1.01 3.45
CA THR A 72 9.54 -1.07 4.53
C THR A 72 8.14 -1.23 3.98
N TYR A 73 7.80 -0.45 2.95
CA TYR A 73 6.51 -0.55 2.27
C TYR A 73 6.35 -1.91 1.58
N VAL A 74 7.36 -2.39 0.83
CA VAL A 74 7.35 -3.69 0.15
C VAL A 74 7.03 -4.83 1.13
N VAL A 75 7.76 -4.91 2.24
CA VAL A 75 7.56 -5.97 3.24
C VAL A 75 6.18 -5.86 3.90
N GLY A 76 5.78 -4.66 4.31
CA GLY A 76 4.50 -4.46 5.01
C GLY A 76 3.29 -4.75 4.13
N THR A 77 3.32 -4.27 2.87
CA THR A 77 2.23 -4.52 1.92
C THR A 77 2.18 -5.96 1.44
N LEU A 78 3.31 -6.67 1.35
CA LEU A 78 3.32 -8.10 1.04
C LEU A 78 2.54 -8.89 2.10
N ILE A 79 2.82 -8.63 3.39
CA ILE A 79 2.11 -9.27 4.51
C ILE A 79 0.62 -8.94 4.45
N ALA A 80 0.27 -7.67 4.23
CA ALA A 80 -1.12 -7.23 4.13
C ALA A 80 -1.86 -7.83 2.92
N THR A 81 -1.18 -7.97 1.77
CA THR A 81 -1.77 -8.58 0.56
C THR A 81 -2.06 -10.06 0.77
N ILE A 82 -1.14 -10.80 1.38
CA ILE A 82 -1.37 -12.22 1.73
C ILE A 82 -2.57 -12.33 2.69
N PHE A 83 -2.63 -11.47 3.69
CA PHE A 83 -3.76 -11.44 4.62
C PHE A 83 -5.08 -11.11 3.93
N ALA A 84 -5.11 -10.10 3.05
CA ALA A 84 -6.30 -9.74 2.29
C ALA A 84 -6.80 -10.89 1.40
N TYR A 85 -5.86 -11.62 0.77
CA TYR A 85 -6.19 -12.82 0.02
C TYR A 85 -6.86 -13.89 0.90
N ILE A 86 -6.29 -14.14 2.09
CA ILE A 86 -6.85 -15.10 3.05
C ILE A 86 -8.24 -14.65 3.51
N MET A 87 -8.41 -13.36 3.83
CA MET A 87 -9.70 -12.80 4.22
C MET A 87 -10.78 -13.05 3.16
N MET A 88 -10.50 -12.71 1.92
CA MET A 88 -11.49 -12.77 0.82
C MET A 88 -11.76 -14.18 0.31
N HIS A 89 -10.81 -15.14 0.46
CA HIS A 89 -11.01 -16.49 -0.07
C HIS A 89 -11.40 -17.52 0.99
N PHE A 90 -11.02 -17.31 2.25
CA PHE A 90 -11.16 -18.35 3.28
C PHE A 90 -11.96 -17.88 4.49
N ILE A 91 -11.92 -16.60 4.86
CA ILE A 91 -12.61 -16.08 6.04
C ILE A 91 -14.00 -15.58 5.67
N ASP A 92 -14.10 -14.70 4.70
CA ASP A 92 -15.38 -14.14 4.24
C ASP A 92 -15.36 -13.91 2.71
N PRO A 93 -15.74 -14.93 1.92
CA PRO A 93 -15.81 -14.81 0.46
C PRO A 93 -16.81 -13.77 -0.05
N THR A 94 -17.79 -13.37 0.76
CA THR A 94 -18.78 -12.35 0.36
C THR A 94 -18.14 -10.97 0.19
N LEU A 95 -16.95 -10.76 0.74
CA LEU A 95 -16.18 -9.52 0.55
C LEU A 95 -15.82 -9.28 -0.91
N MET A 96 -15.67 -10.32 -1.73
CA MET A 96 -15.39 -10.16 -3.16
C MET A 96 -16.55 -9.52 -3.90
N ASP A 97 -17.77 -10.03 -3.69
CA ASP A 97 -18.98 -9.49 -4.32
C ASP A 97 -19.23 -8.06 -3.87
N MET A 98 -19.08 -7.81 -2.57
CA MET A 98 -19.22 -6.46 -2.00
C MET A 98 -18.18 -5.49 -2.55
N ALA A 99 -16.94 -5.92 -2.77
CA ALA A 99 -15.90 -5.07 -3.32
C ALA A 99 -16.18 -4.73 -4.80
N ILE A 100 -16.71 -5.67 -5.57
CA ILE A 100 -17.18 -5.43 -6.94
C ILE A 100 -18.33 -4.41 -6.96
N GLU A 101 -19.30 -4.57 -6.07
CA GLU A 101 -20.42 -3.64 -5.94
C GLU A 101 -19.94 -2.21 -5.61
N ILE A 102 -19.06 -2.07 -4.62
CA ILE A 102 -18.47 -0.77 -4.26
C ILE A 102 -17.72 -0.13 -5.43
N ALA A 103 -16.97 -0.94 -6.20
CA ALA A 103 -16.25 -0.44 -7.37
C ALA A 103 -17.22 0.04 -8.47
N LYS A 104 -18.30 -0.70 -8.72
CA LYS A 104 -19.35 -0.30 -9.67
C LYS A 104 -20.03 1.01 -9.22
N GLU A 105 -20.44 1.12 -7.95
CA GLU A 105 -20.99 2.35 -7.40
C GLU A 105 -20.04 3.56 -7.55
N ALA A 106 -18.74 3.34 -7.37
CA ALA A 106 -17.75 4.41 -7.52
C ALA A 106 -17.67 4.91 -8.98
N ILE A 107 -17.72 4.00 -9.96
CA ILE A 107 -17.72 4.33 -11.38
C ILE A 107 -19.01 5.07 -11.77
N GLU A 108 -20.16 4.58 -11.32
CA GLU A 108 -21.45 5.22 -11.58
C GLU A 108 -21.50 6.67 -11.03
N LYS A 109 -20.96 6.91 -9.84
CA LYS A 109 -20.83 8.25 -9.25
C LYS A 109 -19.94 9.19 -10.05
N MET A 110 -19.01 8.64 -10.84
CA MET A 110 -18.13 9.41 -11.72
C MET A 110 -18.73 9.63 -13.12
N SER A 111 -19.94 9.17 -13.39
CA SER A 111 -20.59 9.26 -14.73
C SER A 111 -20.65 10.69 -15.26
N GLY A 112 -20.90 11.67 -14.39
CA GLY A 112 -20.91 13.08 -14.77
C GLY A 112 -19.58 13.64 -15.29
N PHE A 113 -18.45 12.98 -14.97
CA PHE A 113 -17.11 13.36 -15.44
C PHE A 113 -16.63 12.51 -16.60
N LEU A 114 -16.98 11.23 -16.64
CA LEU A 114 -16.44 10.24 -17.59
C LEU A 114 -17.27 10.15 -18.88
N GLY A 115 -18.56 10.51 -18.83
CA GLY A 115 -19.50 10.24 -19.90
C GLY A 115 -20.00 8.79 -19.92
N GLU A 116 -21.18 8.55 -20.48
CA GLU A 116 -21.88 7.27 -20.46
C GLU A 116 -21.07 6.12 -21.09
N ASP A 117 -20.47 6.35 -22.26
CA ASP A 117 -19.65 5.35 -22.98
C ASP A 117 -18.43 4.89 -22.19
N ALA A 118 -17.80 5.79 -21.42
CA ALA A 118 -16.64 5.45 -20.60
C ALA A 118 -17.04 4.67 -19.35
N VAL A 119 -18.19 4.99 -18.77
CA VAL A 119 -18.77 4.27 -17.63
C VAL A 119 -19.14 2.85 -18.04
N GLU A 120 -19.81 2.64 -19.17
CA GLU A 120 -20.19 1.32 -19.66
C GLU A 120 -18.95 0.43 -19.88
N LYS A 121 -17.92 0.94 -20.53
CA LYS A 121 -16.64 0.23 -20.72
C LYS A 121 -15.95 -0.11 -19.41
N ALA A 122 -15.99 0.80 -18.43
CA ALA A 122 -15.39 0.58 -17.12
C ALA A 122 -16.13 -0.50 -16.32
N LEU A 123 -17.47 -0.51 -16.38
CA LEU A 123 -18.29 -1.55 -15.76
C LEU A 123 -18.07 -2.93 -16.39
N GLU A 124 -18.03 -3.00 -17.74
CA GLU A 124 -17.68 -4.22 -18.44
C GLU A 124 -16.28 -4.75 -18.09
N ALA A 125 -15.32 -3.84 -17.91
CA ALA A 125 -13.96 -4.21 -17.51
C ALA A 125 -13.93 -4.84 -16.11
N ILE A 126 -14.74 -4.35 -15.18
CA ILE A 126 -14.87 -4.96 -13.83
C ILE A 126 -15.44 -6.37 -13.94
N ASP A 127 -16.49 -6.57 -14.72
CA ASP A 127 -17.13 -7.88 -14.85
C ASP A 127 -16.23 -8.93 -15.53
N LYS A 128 -15.35 -8.49 -16.42
CA LYS A 128 -14.39 -9.35 -17.12
C LYS A 128 -13.07 -9.55 -16.37
N GLN A 129 -12.82 -8.77 -15.32
CA GLN A 129 -11.53 -8.76 -14.65
C GLN A 129 -11.51 -9.78 -13.51
N ASP A 130 -10.61 -10.73 -13.60
CA ASP A 130 -10.32 -11.71 -12.54
C ASP A 130 -9.45 -11.05 -11.43
N THR A 131 -9.94 -9.93 -10.92
CA THR A 131 -9.22 -9.06 -9.99
C THR A 131 -8.93 -9.76 -8.65
N TYR A 132 -9.79 -10.67 -8.27
CA TYR A 132 -9.70 -11.38 -6.98
C TYR A 132 -9.06 -12.76 -7.09
N SER A 133 -8.56 -13.15 -8.25
CA SER A 133 -7.71 -14.33 -8.40
C SER A 133 -6.34 -14.12 -7.77
N VAL A 134 -5.58 -15.21 -7.58
CA VAL A 134 -4.17 -15.15 -7.16
C VAL A 134 -3.37 -14.20 -8.07
N PHE A 135 -3.58 -14.32 -9.38
CA PHE A 135 -2.89 -13.46 -10.36
C PHE A 135 -3.31 -11.99 -10.23
N GLY A 136 -4.59 -11.72 -9.97
CA GLY A 136 -5.10 -10.38 -9.70
C GLY A 136 -4.45 -9.74 -8.48
N PHE A 137 -4.35 -10.45 -7.36
CA PHE A 137 -3.65 -9.98 -6.15
C PHE A 137 -2.17 -9.71 -6.39
N VAL A 138 -1.48 -10.60 -7.11
CA VAL A 138 -0.07 -10.40 -7.47
C VAL A 138 0.11 -9.16 -8.35
N LYS A 139 -0.71 -9.00 -9.38
CA LYS A 139 -0.69 -7.83 -10.26
C LYS A 139 -0.95 -6.54 -9.49
N ASP A 140 -1.99 -6.51 -8.65
CA ASP A 140 -2.33 -5.34 -7.83
C ASP A 140 -1.20 -4.99 -6.85
N TYR A 141 -0.58 -6.00 -6.23
CA TYR A 141 0.59 -5.79 -5.37
C TYR A 141 1.72 -5.07 -6.12
N PHE A 142 2.11 -5.53 -7.31
CA PHE A 142 3.18 -4.89 -8.08
C PHE A 142 2.82 -3.47 -8.53
N ILE A 143 1.56 -3.22 -8.91
CA ILE A 143 1.08 -1.88 -9.24
C ILE A 143 1.22 -0.95 -8.02
N ARG A 144 0.82 -1.41 -6.84
CA ARG A 144 0.92 -0.64 -5.59
C ARG A 144 2.36 -0.37 -5.17
N LEU A 145 3.32 -1.24 -5.49
CA LEU A 145 4.73 -0.98 -5.22
C LEU A 145 5.25 0.24 -5.97
N ILE A 146 4.77 0.46 -7.19
CA ILE A 146 5.15 1.61 -8.02
C ILE A 146 4.31 2.82 -7.63
N PHE A 147 3.00 2.66 -7.63
CA PHE A 147 2.04 3.70 -7.28
C PHE A 147 1.05 3.19 -6.22
N PRO A 148 1.03 3.76 -4.99
CA PRO A 148 1.72 4.96 -4.50
C PRO A 148 3.08 4.71 -3.82
N GLY A 149 3.52 3.45 -3.65
CA GLY A 149 4.65 3.08 -2.80
C GLY A 149 5.95 3.82 -3.11
N ALA A 150 6.44 3.74 -4.36
CA ALA A 150 7.68 4.39 -4.76
C ALA A 150 7.60 5.92 -4.70
N ILE A 151 6.44 6.50 -5.05
CA ILE A 151 6.24 7.96 -5.00
C ILE A 151 6.36 8.49 -3.57
N ILE A 152 5.69 7.83 -2.62
CA ILE A 152 5.77 8.20 -1.21
C ILE A 152 7.20 8.03 -0.70
N ALA A 153 7.88 6.94 -1.07
CA ALA A 153 9.27 6.70 -0.69
C ALA A 153 10.22 7.79 -1.23
N LEU A 154 10.01 8.26 -2.48
CA LEU A 154 10.78 9.36 -3.07
C LEU A 154 10.57 10.67 -2.29
N ILE A 155 9.34 10.98 -1.91
CA ILE A 155 9.01 12.18 -1.13
C ILE A 155 9.67 12.11 0.26
N ILE A 156 9.55 10.98 0.95
CA ILE A 156 10.17 10.77 2.26
C ILE A 156 11.70 10.90 2.16
N ALA A 157 12.31 10.28 1.15
CA ALA A 157 13.76 10.36 0.92
C ALA A 157 14.21 11.80 0.65
N ALA A 158 13.47 12.54 -0.17
CA ALA A 158 13.81 13.94 -0.47
C ALA A 158 13.78 14.85 0.77
N ILE A 159 12.82 14.60 1.69
CA ILE A 159 12.67 15.38 2.91
C ILE A 159 13.71 14.99 3.98
N MET A 160 14.02 13.70 4.10
CA MET A 160 14.77 13.17 5.25
C MET A 160 16.27 12.99 5.01
N LYS A 161 16.73 13.06 3.75
CA LYS A 161 18.16 12.97 3.42
C LYS A 161 19.01 14.08 4.06
N ASN A 162 20.28 13.79 4.27
CA ASN A 162 21.28 14.80 4.64
C ASN A 162 21.98 15.31 3.39
N LYS A 163 22.11 16.62 3.22
CA LYS A 163 22.81 17.22 2.08
C LYS A 163 24.29 16.82 2.00
N SER A 164 24.95 16.63 3.16
CA SER A 164 26.35 16.20 3.24
C SER A 164 26.57 14.74 2.87
N ALA A 165 25.60 13.88 3.07
CA ALA A 165 25.72 12.45 2.74
C ALA A 165 25.60 12.14 1.24
N ASP A 166 25.02 13.04 0.45
CA ASP A 166 24.95 12.91 -1.02
C ASP A 166 26.24 13.42 -1.72
N ALA A 167 27.13 14.09 -0.99
CA ALA A 167 28.35 14.69 -1.53
C ALA A 167 29.60 13.78 -1.43
N GLU A 168 29.54 12.69 -0.69
CA GLU A 168 30.60 11.69 -0.71
C GLU A 168 30.39 10.77 -1.93
N PRO A 169 31.36 10.76 -2.88
CA PRO A 169 31.33 9.76 -3.95
C PRO A 169 31.55 8.39 -3.33
N ASP A 170 30.68 7.43 -3.69
CA ASP A 170 30.84 6.00 -3.41
C ASP A 170 32.14 5.49 -4.09
N PHE A 171 33.28 5.76 -3.48
CA PHE A 171 34.52 5.09 -3.81
C PHE A 171 34.65 3.91 -2.83
N LEU A 172 34.07 2.77 -3.19
CA LEU A 172 34.62 1.43 -2.92
C LEU A 172 33.87 0.40 -3.76
#